data_9d1f5886b5856d456a0e46c095b73f13
#
_entry.id   9d1f5886b5856d456a0e46c095b73f13
#
_cell.length_a   1.000
_cell.length_b   1.000
_cell.length_c   1.000
_cell.angle_alpha   90.00
_cell.angle_beta   90.00
_cell.angle_gamma   90.00
#
_symmetry.space_group_name_H-M   'P 1'
#
loop_
_entity.id
_entity.type
_entity.pdbx_description
1 polymer ?
#
loop_
_entity_poly.entity_id
_entity_poly.type
_entity_poly.pdbx_seq_one_letter_code
_entity_poly.pdbx_strand_id
1 'polypeptide(L)'
;MNFRLTRLLLISAFLAWPIVLAAFAPAEAAETQVARWTRFEATLTAEGSYENPVQDVDVEVEFTAPSGARHATRAFWDGGKTWKARFAPDETGVWSYRTRSSIPGDAGLDHRTGQFTCVPYTGNNPLYRHGTIRLSEDRRYLVHADGTPWFWLADTAWNGALKSDPGSWAKFIADRKSKSFTAVQFVTTQWLAGAGNADLRVAWLGREKIWIDPVFFQWMDERVDALNDAGLVAVPVLIWAAHWNKRTLDLNPGTSLPDDQIIVLARYMAARWGAHHVIWFLAGDSDYRGERAERWKQIGRAVFGENPARLSTMHPAGQQWVGAEFRGEPWFSLIGYQSGHGDSEEAMRWLVEGPPAEDWRAEPVRPIINLEPNYEGHVGYTHRKVFDAHAVRRAAYWSLLVSPPAGVTYGAHGVWSWELKPQIPMSHFGSGLAAPWHEAMRLPGSVGMKHLRTFFESFEWWRLRPAQELLAEQPGVDDAGRFVAVAKTGDRRFAALYTPAGGTLRLNLEGLAAPLVARWFDPRTGRWLKPVPITGTTATLSAPTNEDWALWIGPP
;
A
#
# COMPACT_ATOMS: atom_id res chain seq x y z
N MET A 1 -44.05 -6.75 95.42
CA MET A 1 -44.27 -7.97 94.69
C MET A 1 -42.89 -8.33 94.07
N ASN A 2 -42.35 -9.46 94.65
CA ASN A 2 -40.97 -9.91 94.36
C ASN A 2 -40.91 -10.66 93.05
N PHE A 3 -39.85 -10.37 92.26
CA PHE A 3 -39.39 -11.33 91.26
C PHE A 3 -37.86 -11.46 91.34
N ARG A 4 -37.42 -12.70 91.51
CA ARG A 4 -36.02 -13.12 91.68
C ARG A 4 -35.30 -13.18 90.33
N LEU A 5 -34.08 -12.67 90.30
CA LEU A 5 -33.11 -12.91 89.23
C LEU A 5 -32.42 -14.26 89.39
N THR A 6 -32.49 -15.10 88.35
CA THR A 6 -31.69 -16.33 88.23
C THR A 6 -30.55 -16.05 87.23
N ARG A 7 -29.32 -16.19 87.73
CA ARG A 7 -28.11 -16.08 86.88
C ARG A 7 -27.84 -17.41 86.16
N LEU A 8 -27.83 -17.42 84.84
CA LEU A 8 -27.27 -18.52 84.05
C LEU A 8 -25.80 -18.19 83.70
N LEU A 9 -24.90 -19.09 84.09
CA LEU A 9 -23.50 -19.10 83.67
C LEU A 9 -23.38 -19.78 82.28
N LEU A 10 -22.99 -19.04 81.24
CA LEU A 10 -22.63 -19.60 79.93
C LEU A 10 -21.11 -19.79 79.89
N ILE A 11 -20.65 -21.03 79.81
CA ILE A 11 -19.29 -21.43 79.60
C ILE A 11 -19.05 -21.35 78.09
N SER A 12 -18.22 -20.38 77.62
CA SER A 12 -17.80 -20.24 76.20
C SER A 12 -16.59 -21.13 75.98
N ALA A 13 -16.72 -22.19 75.22
CA ALA A 13 -15.63 -22.97 74.68
C ALA A 13 -15.06 -22.28 73.41
N PHE A 14 -13.82 -21.78 73.49
CA PHE A 14 -13.09 -21.29 72.33
C PHE A 14 -12.57 -22.49 71.54
N LEU A 15 -13.16 -22.76 70.38
CA LEU A 15 -12.58 -23.64 69.36
C LEU A 15 -11.58 -22.81 68.52
N ALA A 16 -10.26 -23.07 68.70
CA ALA A 16 -9.25 -22.53 67.86
C ALA A 16 -9.25 -23.27 66.51
N TRP A 17 -9.67 -22.59 65.45
CA TRP A 17 -9.50 -23.07 64.08
C TRP A 17 -8.10 -22.73 63.58
N PRO A 18 -7.34 -23.67 62.99
CA PRO A 18 -6.05 -23.36 62.39
C PRO A 18 -6.29 -22.52 61.14
N ILE A 19 -5.74 -21.28 61.09
CA ILE A 19 -5.65 -20.46 59.87
C ILE A 19 -4.57 -21.12 58.99
N VAL A 20 -5.04 -21.85 57.97
CA VAL A 20 -4.14 -22.28 56.87
C VAL A 20 -3.88 -21.05 56.01
N LEU A 21 -2.73 -20.43 56.17
CA LEU A 21 -2.16 -19.46 55.20
C LEU A 21 -1.84 -20.22 53.91
N ALA A 22 -2.77 -20.21 52.96
CA ALA A 22 -2.45 -20.58 51.58
C ALA A 22 -1.53 -19.51 51.02
N ALA A 23 -0.27 -19.85 50.85
CA ALA A 23 0.67 -19.02 50.09
C ALA A 23 0.17 -18.99 48.63
N PHE A 24 -0.43 -17.87 48.23
CA PHE A 24 -0.67 -17.58 46.81
C PHE A 24 0.72 -17.46 46.16
N ALA A 25 1.12 -18.46 45.40
CA ALA A 25 2.19 -18.29 44.41
C ALA A 25 1.78 -17.11 43.50
N PRO A 26 2.67 -16.17 43.20
CA PRO A 26 2.35 -15.14 42.23
C PRO A 26 1.95 -15.83 40.93
N ALA A 27 0.78 -15.49 40.41
CA ALA A 27 0.35 -15.96 39.11
C ALA A 27 1.43 -15.57 38.11
N GLU A 28 2.08 -16.56 37.49
CA GLU A 28 3.00 -16.34 36.38
C GLU A 28 2.25 -15.47 35.37
N ALA A 29 2.76 -14.29 35.08
CA ALA A 29 2.17 -13.40 34.08
C ALA A 29 2.04 -14.21 32.79
N ALA A 30 0.83 -14.38 32.28
CA ALA A 30 0.58 -15.16 31.08
C ALA A 30 1.52 -14.68 29.97
N GLU A 31 2.35 -15.60 29.45
CA GLU A 31 3.32 -15.29 28.42
C GLU A 31 2.59 -14.71 27.19
N THR A 32 2.96 -13.51 26.77
CA THR A 32 2.35 -12.86 25.61
C THR A 32 2.68 -13.65 24.35
N GLN A 33 1.68 -14.26 23.74
CA GLN A 33 1.81 -14.97 22.47
C GLN A 33 1.39 -14.09 21.29
N VAL A 34 2.19 -14.08 20.22
CA VAL A 34 1.96 -13.33 18.99
C VAL A 34 2.16 -14.26 17.80
N ALA A 35 1.23 -14.29 16.87
CA ALA A 35 1.40 -15.10 15.67
C ALA A 35 2.43 -14.46 14.72
N ARG A 36 3.21 -15.29 14.04
CA ARG A 36 4.22 -14.82 13.08
C ARG A 36 3.60 -13.89 12.03
N TRP A 37 4.29 -12.80 11.70
CA TRP A 37 3.87 -11.74 10.79
C TRP A 37 2.69 -10.90 11.28
N THR A 38 2.14 -11.16 12.48
CA THR A 38 1.17 -10.25 13.11
C THR A 38 1.89 -9.26 14.03
N ARG A 39 1.16 -8.23 14.46
CA ARG A 39 1.73 -7.13 15.26
C ARG A 39 1.84 -7.50 16.75
N PHE A 40 3.05 -7.46 17.28
CA PHE A 40 3.32 -7.28 18.70
C PHE A 40 3.28 -5.80 19.05
N GLU A 41 2.76 -5.45 20.22
CA GLU A 41 2.78 -4.09 20.75
C GLU A 41 3.19 -4.11 22.24
N ALA A 42 4.26 -3.37 22.56
CA ALA A 42 4.65 -3.08 23.93
C ALA A 42 4.22 -1.66 24.30
N THR A 43 3.62 -1.49 25.48
CA THR A 43 3.27 -0.20 26.05
C THR A 43 4.32 0.20 27.09
N LEU A 44 4.83 1.43 26.97
CA LEU A 44 5.77 2.07 27.88
C LEU A 44 5.09 3.29 28.51
N THR A 45 5.38 3.57 29.78
CA THR A 45 4.81 4.71 30.49
C THR A 45 5.94 5.61 30.97
N ALA A 46 6.08 6.80 30.41
CA ALA A 46 7.07 7.78 30.82
C ALA A 46 6.88 8.20 32.28
N GLU A 47 7.95 8.32 33.03
CA GLU A 47 7.92 8.93 34.37
C GLU A 47 7.85 10.46 34.26
N GLY A 48 8.59 11.03 33.31
CA GLY A 48 8.61 12.46 33.01
C GLY A 48 7.35 12.98 32.34
N SER A 49 7.29 14.30 32.21
CA SER A 49 6.32 15.02 31.36
C SER A 49 7.11 15.90 30.42
N TYR A 50 6.79 15.85 29.14
CA TYR A 50 7.51 16.54 28.08
C TYR A 50 6.57 17.54 27.40
N GLU A 51 7.10 18.72 27.07
CA GLU A 51 6.29 19.77 26.45
C GLU A 51 5.83 19.32 25.06
N ASN A 52 6.76 18.80 24.26
CA ASN A 52 6.44 18.22 22.96
C ASN A 52 7.08 16.82 22.85
N PRO A 53 6.39 15.76 23.30
CA PRO A 53 6.97 14.44 23.41
C PRO A 53 7.62 13.92 22.13
N VAL A 54 7.05 14.22 20.95
CA VAL A 54 7.55 13.75 19.65
C VAL A 54 8.84 14.46 19.25
N GLN A 55 9.07 15.69 19.72
CA GLN A 55 10.30 16.48 19.45
C GLN A 55 11.36 16.25 20.51
N ASP A 56 10.93 16.09 21.76
CA ASP A 56 11.82 16.13 22.91
C ASP A 56 12.40 14.75 23.25
N VAL A 57 11.73 13.65 22.85
CA VAL A 57 12.08 12.28 23.25
C VAL A 57 12.15 11.34 22.05
N ASP A 58 13.26 10.63 21.93
CA ASP A 58 13.44 9.51 21.00
C ASP A 58 13.68 8.22 21.80
N VAL A 59 12.94 7.16 21.45
CA VAL A 59 13.06 5.84 22.09
C VAL A 59 13.31 4.79 21.03
N GLU A 60 14.54 4.32 20.98
CA GLU A 60 14.94 3.17 20.16
C GLU A 60 14.57 1.87 20.87
N VAL A 61 14.09 0.88 20.12
CA VAL A 61 13.74 -0.45 20.62
C VAL A 61 14.43 -1.50 19.78
N GLU A 62 15.34 -2.23 20.40
CA GLU A 62 16.02 -3.38 19.80
C GLU A 62 15.27 -4.66 20.16
N PHE A 63 14.80 -5.40 19.15
CA PHE A 63 14.23 -6.73 19.28
C PHE A 63 15.28 -7.77 18.91
N THR A 64 15.43 -8.81 19.73
CA THR A 64 16.32 -9.93 19.48
C THR A 64 15.50 -11.19 19.19
N ALA A 65 15.72 -11.75 18.01
CA ALA A 65 15.06 -12.97 17.55
C ALA A 65 15.55 -14.23 18.26
N PRO A 66 14.84 -15.36 18.19
CA PRO A 66 15.33 -16.67 18.67
C PRO A 66 16.67 -17.09 18.07
N SER A 67 16.95 -16.73 16.80
CA SER A 67 18.23 -16.94 16.13
C SER A 67 19.37 -16.05 16.62
N GLY A 68 19.07 -15.03 17.43
CA GLY A 68 20.01 -13.99 17.83
C GLY A 68 20.09 -12.79 16.86
N ALA A 69 19.34 -12.80 15.75
CA ALA A 69 19.26 -11.64 14.86
C ALA A 69 18.63 -10.44 15.58
N ARG A 70 19.14 -9.24 15.28
CA ARG A 70 18.68 -8.00 15.91
C ARG A 70 17.95 -7.11 14.93
N HIS A 71 16.83 -6.54 15.38
CA HIS A 71 15.99 -5.64 14.62
C HIS A 71 15.73 -4.39 15.44
N ALA A 72 16.04 -3.23 14.88
CA ALA A 72 15.80 -1.95 15.54
C ALA A 72 14.52 -1.29 14.97
N THR A 73 13.74 -0.71 15.87
CA THR A 73 12.60 0.15 15.54
C THR A 73 12.54 1.31 16.53
N ARG A 74 11.57 2.18 16.40
CA ARG A 74 11.32 3.27 17.34
C ARG A 74 9.97 3.10 18.01
N ALA A 75 9.90 3.43 19.29
CA ALA A 75 8.62 3.66 19.94
C ALA A 75 8.07 5.03 19.49
N PHE A 76 6.76 5.17 19.53
CA PHE A 76 6.06 6.42 19.22
C PHE A 76 5.19 6.85 20.40
N TRP A 77 5.04 8.15 20.58
CA TRP A 77 4.15 8.73 21.59
C TRP A 77 2.68 8.53 21.17
N ASP A 78 1.85 8.00 22.09
CA ASP A 78 0.43 7.70 21.85
C ASP A 78 -0.51 8.52 22.74
N GLY A 79 -0.01 9.61 23.32
CA GLY A 79 -0.76 10.56 24.16
C GLY A 79 -0.41 10.47 25.65
N GLY A 80 -0.52 11.59 26.35
CA GLY A 80 -0.18 11.69 27.76
C GLY A 80 1.23 11.21 28.07
N LYS A 81 1.37 10.23 28.94
CA LYS A 81 2.63 9.55 29.25
C LYS A 81 2.82 8.22 28.52
N THR A 82 1.94 7.89 27.58
CA THR A 82 1.94 6.59 26.90
C THR A 82 2.82 6.61 25.65
N TRP A 83 3.72 5.61 25.56
CA TRP A 83 4.52 5.30 24.38
C TRP A 83 4.24 3.86 23.97
N LYS A 84 4.34 3.59 22.67
CA LYS A 84 4.14 2.25 22.13
C LYS A 84 5.28 1.86 21.20
N ALA A 85 5.72 0.61 21.30
CA ALA A 85 6.64 -0.01 20.37
C ALA A 85 5.92 -1.16 19.65
N ARG A 86 5.93 -1.15 18.32
CA ARG A 86 5.29 -2.16 17.47
C ARG A 86 6.32 -2.93 16.67
N PHE A 87 6.13 -4.23 16.58
CA PHE A 87 7.01 -5.12 15.84
C PHE A 87 6.21 -6.30 15.25
N ALA A 88 6.59 -6.78 14.06
CA ALA A 88 6.02 -7.98 13.45
C ALA A 88 7.10 -9.07 13.39
N PRO A 89 7.06 -10.08 14.29
CA PRO A 89 8.09 -11.12 14.34
C PRO A 89 8.01 -12.04 13.12
N ASP A 90 9.17 -12.39 12.56
CA ASP A 90 9.33 -13.24 11.38
C ASP A 90 9.89 -14.64 11.69
N GLU A 91 10.29 -14.90 12.94
CA GLU A 91 10.73 -16.20 13.42
C GLU A 91 9.83 -16.68 14.57
N THR A 92 9.56 -17.98 14.64
CA THR A 92 8.87 -18.60 15.77
C THR A 92 9.81 -18.87 16.93
N GLY A 93 9.36 -18.67 18.16
CA GLY A 93 10.15 -18.84 19.38
C GLY A 93 10.11 -17.61 20.27
N VAL A 94 10.98 -17.57 21.28
CA VAL A 94 11.02 -16.49 22.28
C VAL A 94 11.81 -15.30 21.73
N TRP A 95 11.15 -14.17 21.69
CA TRP A 95 11.72 -12.87 21.36
C TRP A 95 11.90 -12.04 22.61
N SER A 96 12.97 -11.27 22.66
CA SER A 96 13.20 -10.28 23.70
C SER A 96 13.34 -8.89 23.10
N TYR A 97 13.05 -7.87 23.91
CA TYR A 97 13.30 -6.47 23.49
C TYR A 97 13.95 -5.66 24.62
N ARG A 98 14.65 -4.61 24.22
CA ARG A 98 15.24 -3.60 25.11
C ARG A 98 15.08 -2.22 24.51
N THR A 99 14.74 -1.24 25.36
CA THR A 99 14.62 0.16 24.96
C THR A 99 15.88 0.96 25.32
N ARG A 100 16.12 2.02 24.55
CA ARG A 100 17.11 3.06 24.83
C ARG A 100 16.47 4.42 24.53
N SER A 101 16.32 5.25 25.57
CA SER A 101 15.75 6.59 25.47
C SER A 101 16.84 7.65 25.28
N SER A 102 16.53 8.74 24.57
CA SER A 102 17.34 9.96 24.55
C SER A 102 17.32 10.70 25.90
N ILE A 103 16.44 10.30 26.82
CA ILE A 103 16.31 10.82 28.18
C ILE A 103 16.71 9.72 29.16
N PRO A 104 18.01 9.61 29.55
CA PRO A 104 18.52 8.51 30.38
C PRO A 104 17.93 8.41 31.78
N GLY A 105 17.32 9.50 32.29
CA GLY A 105 16.69 9.54 33.62
C GLY A 105 15.26 9.06 33.67
N ASP A 106 14.62 8.80 32.52
CA ASP A 106 13.23 8.31 32.49
C ASP A 106 13.21 6.78 32.51
N ALA A 107 13.12 6.19 33.72
CA ALA A 107 13.11 4.76 33.90
C ALA A 107 11.88 4.06 33.29
N GLY A 108 10.84 4.82 32.93
CA GLY A 108 9.67 4.30 32.22
C GLY A 108 9.90 4.07 30.72
N LEU A 109 10.89 4.75 30.14
CA LEU A 109 11.25 4.69 28.72
C LEU A 109 12.62 4.07 28.46
N ASP A 110 13.60 4.30 29.35
CA ASP A 110 14.98 3.86 29.16
C ASP A 110 15.24 2.50 29.83
N HIS A 111 16.06 1.67 29.19
CA HIS A 111 16.46 0.35 29.65
C HIS A 111 15.29 -0.61 29.99
N ARG A 112 14.09 -0.36 29.43
CA ARG A 112 12.97 -1.30 29.58
C ARG A 112 13.25 -2.56 28.77
N THR A 113 12.92 -3.70 29.37
CA THR A 113 13.07 -5.02 28.75
C THR A 113 11.75 -5.79 28.81
N GLY A 114 11.55 -6.70 27.88
CA GLY A 114 10.42 -7.62 27.90
C GLY A 114 10.65 -8.77 26.94
N GLN A 115 9.73 -9.74 26.99
CA GLN A 115 9.74 -10.93 26.15
C GLN A 115 8.33 -11.26 25.67
N PHE A 116 8.24 -11.95 24.54
CA PHE A 116 7.02 -12.57 24.04
C PHE A 116 7.37 -13.81 23.22
N THR A 117 6.41 -14.74 23.08
CA THR A 117 6.59 -15.93 22.24
C THR A 117 5.90 -15.76 20.91
N CYS A 118 6.65 -15.84 19.81
CA CYS A 118 6.10 -15.90 18.47
C CYS A 118 5.70 -17.34 18.13
N VAL A 119 4.42 -17.52 17.78
CA VAL A 119 3.85 -18.81 17.38
C VAL A 119 3.51 -18.83 15.87
N PRO A 120 3.41 -20.01 15.23
CA PRO A 120 2.97 -20.09 13.83
C PRO A 120 1.59 -19.45 13.63
N TYR A 121 1.40 -18.74 12.52
CA TYR A 121 0.07 -18.26 12.13
C TYR A 121 -0.74 -19.41 11.50
N THR A 122 -1.94 -19.64 12.00
CA THR A 122 -2.83 -20.74 11.55
C THR A 122 -4.07 -20.27 10.79
N GLY A 123 -4.22 -18.95 10.59
CA GLY A 123 -5.35 -18.37 9.88
C GLY A 123 -5.22 -18.35 8.36
N ASN A 124 -6.20 -17.72 7.69
CA ASN A 124 -6.30 -17.67 6.23
C ASN A 124 -5.93 -16.31 5.61
N ASN A 125 -5.50 -15.33 6.43
CA ASN A 125 -5.08 -14.03 5.91
C ASN A 125 -3.75 -14.20 5.15
N PRO A 126 -3.69 -13.88 3.84
CA PRO A 126 -2.48 -14.11 3.04
C PRO A 126 -1.28 -13.30 3.53
N LEU A 127 -1.48 -12.11 4.10
CA LEU A 127 -0.40 -11.27 4.61
C LEU A 127 0.30 -11.94 5.79
N TYR A 128 -0.47 -12.51 6.73
CA TYR A 128 0.07 -13.18 7.92
C TYR A 128 0.54 -14.61 7.61
N ARG A 129 0.02 -15.23 6.53
CA ARG A 129 0.41 -16.57 6.10
C ARG A 129 1.75 -16.56 5.36
N HIS A 130 1.92 -15.63 4.41
CA HIS A 130 3.07 -15.55 3.50
C HIS A 130 4.10 -14.50 3.93
N GLY A 131 3.73 -13.62 4.86
CA GLY A 131 4.59 -12.57 5.40
C GLY A 131 4.64 -11.30 4.57
N THR A 132 5.56 -10.41 4.97
CA THR A 132 5.69 -9.06 4.41
C THR A 132 6.07 -9.08 2.93
N ILE A 133 5.66 -8.02 2.22
CA ILE A 133 6.00 -7.86 0.81
C ILE A 133 7.47 -7.42 0.66
N ARG A 134 8.18 -8.05 -0.27
CA ARG A 134 9.58 -7.82 -0.60
C ARG A 134 9.77 -7.71 -2.12
N LEU A 135 10.95 -7.28 -2.54
CA LEU A 135 11.35 -7.39 -3.95
C LEU A 135 11.66 -8.85 -4.30
N SER A 136 11.32 -9.26 -5.53
CA SER A 136 11.83 -10.50 -6.11
C SER A 136 13.37 -10.48 -6.25
N GLU A 137 13.99 -11.63 -6.41
CA GLU A 137 15.45 -11.76 -6.58
C GLU A 137 15.95 -10.94 -7.79
N ASP A 138 15.23 -11.00 -8.91
CA ASP A 138 15.54 -10.24 -10.12
C ASP A 138 15.06 -8.77 -10.07
N ARG A 139 14.44 -8.36 -8.95
CA ARG A 139 13.93 -7.01 -8.70
C ARG A 139 12.94 -6.49 -9.76
N ARG A 140 12.21 -7.38 -10.44
CA ARG A 140 11.23 -7.03 -11.47
C ARG A 140 9.80 -7.00 -10.96
N TYR A 141 9.51 -7.72 -9.88
CA TYR A 141 8.17 -7.84 -9.30
C TYR A 141 8.24 -7.96 -7.78
N LEU A 142 7.10 -8.14 -7.16
CA LEU A 142 6.96 -8.21 -5.71
C LEU A 142 6.63 -9.63 -5.28
N VAL A 143 7.14 -10.03 -4.12
CA VAL A 143 6.91 -11.34 -3.51
C VAL A 143 6.58 -11.17 -2.03
N HIS A 144 5.90 -12.14 -1.46
CA HIS A 144 5.85 -12.30 -0.01
C HIS A 144 7.21 -12.75 0.56
N ALA A 145 7.35 -12.69 1.87
CA ALA A 145 8.58 -13.11 2.55
C ALA A 145 8.97 -14.56 2.32
N ASP A 146 8.01 -15.44 2.02
CA ASP A 146 8.22 -16.85 1.67
C ASP A 146 8.51 -17.11 0.18
N GLY A 147 8.61 -16.04 -0.63
CA GLY A 147 8.86 -16.13 -2.08
C GLY A 147 7.61 -16.25 -2.95
N THR A 148 6.43 -16.37 -2.37
CA THR A 148 5.17 -16.41 -3.14
C THR A 148 4.99 -15.10 -3.93
N PRO A 149 4.82 -15.12 -5.27
CA PRO A 149 4.59 -13.93 -6.08
C PRO A 149 3.36 -13.14 -5.59
N TRP A 150 3.51 -11.82 -5.48
CA TRP A 150 2.44 -10.94 -5.06
C TRP A 150 2.11 -9.93 -6.16
N PHE A 151 0.86 -9.99 -6.66
CA PHE A 151 0.38 -9.11 -7.72
C PHE A 151 -0.12 -7.80 -7.13
N TRP A 152 0.52 -6.68 -7.49
CA TRP A 152 0.03 -5.36 -7.12
C TRP A 152 -1.21 -5.02 -7.96
N LEU A 153 -2.37 -5.06 -7.34
CA LEU A 153 -3.61 -4.46 -7.84
C LEU A 153 -4.18 -3.58 -6.72
N ALA A 154 -3.82 -2.31 -6.73
CA ALA A 154 -4.27 -1.36 -5.71
C ALA A 154 -5.50 -0.56 -6.15
N ASP A 155 -6.23 -0.03 -5.17
CA ASP A 155 -7.24 1.02 -5.41
C ASP A 155 -6.82 2.33 -4.74
N THR A 156 -7.24 3.44 -5.35
CA THR A 156 -6.99 4.77 -4.84
C THR A 156 -8.16 5.28 -4.02
N ALA A 157 -7.94 5.44 -2.72
CA ALA A 157 -8.90 6.01 -1.78
C ALA A 157 -8.26 7.16 -0.99
N TRP A 158 -7.75 8.20 -1.68
CA TRP A 158 -6.95 9.27 -1.08
C TRP A 158 -7.55 9.79 0.23
N ASN A 159 -8.84 10.13 0.21
CA ASN A 159 -9.57 10.60 1.38
C ASN A 159 -10.29 9.49 2.17
N GLY A 160 -10.23 8.24 1.70
CA GLY A 160 -10.99 7.15 2.30
C GLY A 160 -10.70 6.96 3.78
N ALA A 161 -9.42 6.81 4.13
CA ALA A 161 -9.00 6.65 5.52
C ALA A 161 -9.29 7.89 6.39
N LEU A 162 -9.28 9.09 5.80
CA LEU A 162 -9.54 10.34 6.52
C LEU A 162 -11.04 10.58 6.76
N LYS A 163 -11.89 10.38 5.75
CA LYS A 163 -13.29 10.81 5.78
C LYS A 163 -14.29 9.69 6.09
N SER A 164 -13.88 8.43 6.04
CA SER A 164 -14.79 7.31 6.31
C SER A 164 -15.05 7.14 7.81
N ASP A 165 -16.29 6.83 8.17
CA ASP A 165 -16.60 6.14 9.43
C ASP A 165 -16.18 4.65 9.33
N PRO A 166 -16.07 3.92 10.48
CA PRO A 166 -15.66 2.51 10.46
C PRO A 166 -16.54 1.60 9.60
N GLY A 167 -17.84 1.83 9.55
CA GLY A 167 -18.79 1.03 8.76
C GLY A 167 -18.63 1.25 7.26
N SER A 168 -18.47 2.49 6.84
CA SER A 168 -18.21 2.87 5.44
C SER A 168 -16.88 2.31 4.95
N TRP A 169 -15.83 2.39 5.80
CA TRP A 169 -14.52 1.84 5.47
C TRP A 169 -14.56 0.32 5.32
N ALA A 170 -15.19 -0.38 6.26
CA ALA A 170 -15.38 -1.84 6.18
C ALA A 170 -16.14 -2.27 4.93
N LYS A 171 -17.19 -1.53 4.53
CA LYS A 171 -17.95 -1.78 3.30
C LYS A 171 -17.10 -1.62 2.04
N PHE A 172 -16.29 -0.57 1.98
CA PHE A 172 -15.34 -0.35 0.87
C PHE A 172 -14.30 -1.47 0.79
N ILE A 173 -13.67 -1.83 1.92
CA ILE A 173 -12.71 -2.93 2.02
C ILE A 173 -13.32 -4.25 1.53
N ALA A 174 -14.52 -4.60 1.99
CA ALA A 174 -15.21 -5.82 1.58
C ALA A 174 -15.48 -5.85 0.06
N ASP A 175 -15.89 -4.73 -0.53
CA ASP A 175 -16.08 -4.61 -1.98
C ASP A 175 -14.76 -4.82 -2.74
N ARG A 176 -13.67 -4.16 -2.32
CA ARG A 176 -12.37 -4.29 -2.97
C ARG A 176 -11.80 -5.71 -2.85
N LYS A 177 -11.94 -6.33 -1.70
CA LYS A 177 -11.58 -7.74 -1.50
C LYS A 177 -12.37 -8.67 -2.43
N SER A 178 -13.68 -8.46 -2.58
CA SER A 178 -14.53 -9.26 -3.49
C SER A 178 -14.14 -9.12 -4.97
N LYS A 179 -13.53 -7.99 -5.32
CA LYS A 179 -12.99 -7.67 -6.65
C LYS A 179 -11.50 -7.99 -6.80
N SER A 180 -10.94 -8.73 -5.83
CA SER A 180 -9.56 -9.23 -5.85
C SER A 180 -8.47 -8.15 -5.83
N PHE A 181 -8.74 -6.96 -5.27
CA PHE A 181 -7.69 -5.99 -4.99
C PHE A 181 -6.74 -6.52 -3.90
N THR A 182 -5.48 -6.08 -3.93
CA THR A 182 -4.43 -6.52 -3.01
C THR A 182 -3.90 -5.41 -2.12
N ALA A 183 -4.16 -4.16 -2.47
CA ALA A 183 -3.72 -2.99 -1.71
C ALA A 183 -4.69 -1.82 -1.84
N VAL A 184 -4.58 -0.85 -0.93
CA VAL A 184 -5.27 0.44 -0.98
C VAL A 184 -4.29 1.56 -0.66
N GLN A 185 -4.19 2.55 -1.53
CA GLN A 185 -3.40 3.75 -1.32
C GLN A 185 -4.27 4.91 -0.80
N PHE A 186 -3.75 5.65 0.20
CA PHE A 186 -4.48 6.73 0.87
C PHE A 186 -3.55 7.78 1.46
N VAL A 187 -4.07 8.99 1.69
CA VAL A 187 -3.35 10.09 2.36
C VAL A 187 -3.51 9.95 3.87
N THR A 188 -2.47 10.29 4.61
CA THR A 188 -2.36 10.03 6.06
C THR A 188 -2.60 11.25 6.94
N THR A 189 -2.62 12.47 6.36
CA THR A 189 -2.73 13.74 7.08
C THR A 189 -3.67 14.67 6.34
N GLN A 190 -3.93 15.86 6.91
CA GLN A 190 -4.56 16.92 6.12
C GLN A 190 -3.76 17.23 4.85
N TRP A 191 -4.46 17.59 3.78
CA TRP A 191 -3.91 17.89 2.48
C TRP A 191 -4.88 18.75 1.66
N LEU A 192 -4.49 19.16 0.46
CA LEU A 192 -5.24 20.10 -0.39
C LEU A 192 -6.71 19.69 -0.70
N ALA A 193 -7.06 18.41 -0.63
CA ALA A 193 -8.44 17.93 -0.86
C ALA A 193 -9.11 17.34 0.40
N GLY A 194 -8.48 17.49 1.57
CA GLY A 194 -9.00 17.01 2.85
C GLY A 194 -8.38 17.77 4.03
N ALA A 195 -9.07 18.78 4.54
CA ALA A 195 -8.55 19.66 5.60
C ALA A 195 -8.44 18.99 6.99
N GLY A 196 -8.95 17.77 7.14
CA GLY A 196 -8.91 17.00 8.39
C GLY A 196 -9.60 15.64 8.20
N ASN A 197 -9.73 14.87 9.28
CA ASN A 197 -10.50 13.63 9.29
C ASN A 197 -12.02 13.90 9.42
N ALA A 198 -12.84 12.84 9.52
CA ALA A 198 -14.30 12.96 9.63
C ALA A 198 -14.76 13.75 10.88
N ASP A 199 -13.95 13.76 11.95
CA ASP A 199 -14.20 14.53 13.16
C ASP A 199 -13.59 15.95 13.13
N LEU A 200 -13.15 16.40 11.95
CA LEU A 200 -12.48 17.68 11.71
C LEU A 200 -11.16 17.85 12.49
N ARG A 201 -10.58 16.77 12.98
CA ARG A 201 -9.24 16.78 13.59
C ARG A 201 -8.17 16.81 12.51
N VAL A 202 -7.04 17.43 12.83
CA VAL A 202 -5.86 17.49 11.98
C VAL A 202 -4.73 16.64 12.57
N ALA A 203 -3.88 16.09 11.73
CA ALA A 203 -2.77 15.23 12.17
C ALA A 203 -1.72 15.99 12.97
N TRP A 204 -1.52 17.26 12.63
CA TRP A 204 -0.51 18.12 13.22
C TRP A 204 -0.93 19.60 13.18
N LEU A 205 -0.37 20.37 14.11
CA LEU A 205 -0.46 21.83 14.20
C LEU A 205 0.95 22.42 14.32
N GLY A 206 1.08 23.72 14.06
CA GLY A 206 2.35 24.42 14.09
C GLY A 206 3.04 24.39 12.73
N ARG A 207 4.20 25.08 12.63
CA ARG A 207 4.96 25.20 11.38
C ARG A 207 6.46 24.98 11.63
N GLU A 208 7.09 25.86 12.38
CA GLU A 208 8.51 25.76 12.74
C GLU A 208 8.79 24.60 13.71
N LYS A 209 7.82 24.27 14.54
CA LYS A 209 7.79 23.14 15.44
C LYS A 209 6.37 22.56 15.45
N ILE A 210 6.21 21.30 14.99
CA ILE A 210 4.90 20.67 14.93
C ILE A 210 4.51 20.03 16.26
N TRP A 211 3.20 20.01 16.51
CA TRP A 211 2.54 19.27 17.56
C TRP A 211 1.66 18.20 16.91
N ILE A 212 1.93 16.94 17.18
CA ILE A 212 1.16 15.81 16.63
C ILE A 212 -0.07 15.54 17.49
N ASP A 213 -1.22 15.28 16.87
CA ASP A 213 -2.43 14.85 17.55
C ASP A 213 -2.50 13.31 17.60
N PRO A 214 -2.22 12.67 18.76
CA PRO A 214 -2.23 11.23 18.86
C PRO A 214 -3.62 10.61 18.64
N VAL A 215 -4.71 11.33 18.96
CA VAL A 215 -6.09 10.87 18.76
C VAL A 215 -6.42 10.76 17.27
N PHE A 216 -5.92 11.72 16.46
CA PHE A 216 -6.02 11.61 15.00
C PHE A 216 -5.34 10.33 14.48
N PHE A 217 -4.16 10.01 14.99
CA PHE A 217 -3.42 8.82 14.55
C PHE A 217 -3.99 7.51 15.12
N GLN A 218 -4.64 7.52 16.29
CA GLN A 218 -5.43 6.39 16.78
C GLN A 218 -6.61 6.09 15.85
N TRP A 219 -7.29 7.12 15.34
CA TRP A 219 -8.28 6.98 14.27
C TRP A 219 -7.68 6.33 13.02
N MET A 220 -6.50 6.76 12.57
CA MET A 220 -5.85 6.19 11.40
C MET A 220 -5.39 4.73 11.62
N ASP A 221 -4.98 4.35 12.84
CA ASP A 221 -4.63 2.95 13.18
C ASP A 221 -5.77 2.00 12.85
N GLU A 222 -7.00 2.32 13.23
CA GLU A 222 -8.17 1.48 12.93
C GLU A 222 -8.36 1.26 11.42
N ARG A 223 -8.02 2.25 10.57
CA ARG A 223 -8.12 2.14 9.10
C ARG A 223 -7.03 1.25 8.53
N VAL A 224 -5.81 1.36 9.05
CA VAL A 224 -4.68 0.52 8.65
C VAL A 224 -4.89 -0.93 9.12
N ASP A 225 -5.34 -1.12 10.37
CA ASP A 225 -5.68 -2.43 10.94
C ASP A 225 -6.75 -3.12 10.09
N ALA A 226 -7.85 -2.43 9.76
CA ALA A 226 -8.94 -2.99 8.96
C ALA A 226 -8.50 -3.45 7.56
N LEU A 227 -7.57 -2.75 6.91
CA LEU A 227 -6.97 -3.18 5.64
C LEU A 227 -6.18 -4.47 5.81
N ASN A 228 -5.24 -4.51 6.78
CA ASN A 228 -4.39 -5.68 6.99
C ASN A 228 -5.21 -6.90 7.44
N ASP A 229 -6.20 -6.73 8.31
CA ASP A 229 -7.10 -7.80 8.76
C ASP A 229 -7.93 -8.39 7.60
N ALA A 230 -8.26 -7.57 6.63
CA ALA A 230 -8.91 -8.03 5.40
C ALA A 230 -7.93 -8.70 4.39
N GLY A 231 -6.63 -8.66 4.62
CA GLY A 231 -5.60 -9.18 3.72
C GLY A 231 -5.20 -8.21 2.61
N LEU A 232 -5.44 -6.92 2.80
CA LEU A 232 -5.01 -5.84 1.90
C LEU A 232 -3.79 -5.12 2.47
N VAL A 233 -2.78 -4.89 1.64
CA VAL A 233 -1.62 -4.07 1.99
C VAL A 233 -2.07 -2.61 2.08
N ALA A 234 -1.70 -1.93 3.16
CA ALA A 234 -1.91 -0.50 3.29
C ALA A 234 -0.77 0.26 2.59
N VAL A 235 -1.13 1.27 1.78
CA VAL A 235 -0.16 2.09 1.03
C VAL A 235 -0.35 3.57 1.42
N PRO A 236 0.16 3.98 2.59
CA PRO A 236 0.02 5.33 3.07
C PRO A 236 0.98 6.29 2.36
N VAL A 237 0.46 7.44 1.91
CA VAL A 237 1.26 8.60 1.51
C VAL A 237 1.60 9.38 2.78
N LEU A 238 2.87 9.39 3.18
CA LEU A 238 3.31 10.02 4.42
C LEU A 238 3.23 11.55 4.34
N ILE A 239 3.69 12.12 3.22
CA ILE A 239 3.83 13.57 3.04
C ILE A 239 3.20 14.00 1.71
N TRP A 240 2.07 14.68 1.74
CA TRP A 240 1.55 15.28 0.52
C TRP A 240 2.30 16.56 0.19
N ALA A 241 2.73 16.74 -1.07
CA ALA A 241 3.68 17.79 -1.45
C ALA A 241 3.26 18.62 -2.68
N ALA A 242 2.00 18.53 -3.10
CA ALA A 242 1.47 19.32 -4.21
C ALA A 242 1.69 20.82 -4.01
N HIS A 243 2.22 21.50 -5.03
CA HIS A 243 2.64 22.90 -4.93
C HIS A 243 1.92 23.85 -5.90
N TRP A 244 1.03 23.34 -6.75
CA TRP A 244 0.35 24.15 -7.77
C TRP A 244 -0.89 24.90 -7.29
N ASN A 245 -1.52 24.51 -6.18
CA ASN A 245 -2.67 25.21 -5.64
C ASN A 245 -2.25 26.14 -4.47
N LYS A 246 -1.99 27.42 -4.79
CA LYS A 246 -1.53 28.41 -3.80
C LYS A 246 -2.47 28.61 -2.60
N ARG A 247 -3.78 28.33 -2.76
CA ARG A 247 -4.78 28.54 -1.69
C ARG A 247 -4.76 27.45 -0.62
N THR A 248 -4.18 26.31 -0.90
CA THR A 248 -4.18 25.14 -0.02
C THR A 248 -2.77 24.61 0.29
N LEU A 249 -1.72 25.39 -0.05
CA LEU A 249 -0.33 25.02 0.24
C LEU A 249 -0.11 24.72 1.72
N ASP A 250 -0.75 25.50 2.60
CA ASP A 250 -0.60 25.35 4.06
C ASP A 250 -1.19 24.03 4.59
N LEU A 251 -2.05 23.36 3.83
CA LEU A 251 -2.57 22.02 4.18
C LEU A 251 -1.59 20.90 3.83
N ASN A 252 -0.69 21.12 2.85
CA ASN A 252 0.23 20.07 2.39
C ASN A 252 1.52 20.11 3.22
N PRO A 253 1.82 19.07 4.02
CA PRO A 253 3.01 19.08 4.86
C PRO A 253 4.31 19.27 4.07
N GLY A 254 4.41 18.70 2.85
CA GLY A 254 5.61 18.80 2.01
C GLY A 254 5.93 20.19 1.47
N THR A 255 4.98 21.14 1.54
CA THR A 255 5.14 22.54 1.11
C THR A 255 5.06 23.55 2.25
N SER A 256 4.42 23.17 3.35
CA SER A 256 4.18 24.08 4.49
C SER A 256 5.16 23.90 5.63
N LEU A 257 5.81 22.73 5.75
CA LEU A 257 6.74 22.43 6.84
C LEU A 257 8.20 22.52 6.39
N PRO A 258 9.13 22.90 7.28
CA PRO A 258 10.56 22.72 7.07
C PRO A 258 10.93 21.24 7.07
N ASP A 259 12.09 20.89 6.48
CA ASP A 259 12.49 19.50 6.22
C ASP A 259 12.66 18.67 7.49
N ASP A 260 13.17 19.26 8.56
CA ASP A 260 13.29 18.60 9.86
C ASP A 260 11.93 18.22 10.45
N GLN A 261 10.91 19.06 10.26
CA GLN A 261 9.55 18.79 10.72
C GLN A 261 8.82 17.76 9.83
N ILE A 262 9.09 17.75 8.53
CA ILE A 262 8.67 16.68 7.61
C ILE A 262 9.25 15.34 8.07
N ILE A 263 10.53 15.31 8.41
CA ILE A 263 11.22 14.10 8.88
C ILE A 263 10.61 13.61 10.21
N VAL A 264 10.34 14.51 11.15
CA VAL A 264 9.67 14.17 12.41
C VAL A 264 8.31 13.53 12.17
N LEU A 265 7.46 14.16 11.33
CA LEU A 265 6.13 13.65 11.01
C LEU A 265 6.19 12.29 10.32
N ALA A 266 7.05 12.12 9.30
CA ALA A 266 7.19 10.88 8.57
C ALA A 266 7.76 9.74 9.45
N ARG A 267 8.76 10.03 10.30
CA ARG A 267 9.31 9.06 11.26
C ARG A 267 8.28 8.61 12.30
N TYR A 268 7.44 9.53 12.77
CA TYR A 268 6.36 9.19 13.70
C TYR A 268 5.40 8.16 13.08
N MET A 269 4.97 8.38 11.82
CA MET A 269 4.11 7.44 11.10
C MET A 269 4.83 6.12 10.79
N ALA A 270 6.10 6.18 10.39
CA ALA A 270 6.90 4.97 10.14
C ALA A 270 7.07 4.10 11.39
N ALA A 271 7.31 4.71 12.56
CA ALA A 271 7.35 4.02 13.85
C ALA A 271 5.98 3.41 14.20
N ARG A 272 4.90 4.16 13.96
CA ARG A 272 3.54 3.74 14.31
C ARG A 272 3.03 2.57 13.47
N TRP A 273 3.32 2.54 12.16
CA TRP A 273 2.79 1.54 11.24
C TRP A 273 3.84 0.59 10.65
N GLY A 274 5.10 0.70 11.04
CA GLY A 274 6.18 -0.16 10.54
C GLY A 274 6.02 -1.65 10.82
N ALA A 275 5.19 -2.02 11.83
CA ALA A 275 4.84 -3.40 12.12
C ALA A 275 3.66 -3.95 11.30
N HIS A 276 2.96 -3.09 10.56
CA HIS A 276 1.89 -3.48 9.66
C HIS A 276 2.44 -3.93 8.29
N HIS A 277 1.58 -4.56 7.49
CA HIS A 277 1.86 -4.83 6.08
C HIS A 277 1.62 -3.55 5.28
N VAL A 278 2.67 -2.76 5.11
CA VAL A 278 2.65 -1.45 4.45
C VAL A 278 3.70 -1.37 3.35
N ILE A 279 3.41 -0.55 2.34
CA ILE A 279 4.38 -0.05 1.36
C ILE A 279 4.27 1.48 1.39
N TRP A 280 5.40 2.16 1.60
CA TRP A 280 5.41 3.59 1.84
C TRP A 280 5.45 4.42 0.56
N PHE A 281 4.59 5.42 0.45
CA PHE A 281 4.84 6.56 -0.42
C PHE A 281 5.42 7.68 0.45
N LEU A 282 6.71 7.99 0.28
CA LEU A 282 7.35 9.06 1.04
C LEU A 282 6.64 10.38 0.83
N ALA A 283 6.41 10.73 -0.45
CA ALA A 283 5.71 11.95 -0.80
C ALA A 283 4.79 11.76 -2.00
N GLY A 284 3.69 12.55 -2.04
CA GLY A 284 2.63 12.49 -3.04
C GLY A 284 2.53 13.74 -3.89
N ASP A 285 2.25 13.52 -5.17
CA ASP A 285 1.73 14.45 -6.18
C ASP A 285 2.50 15.77 -6.31
N SER A 286 3.79 15.67 -6.65
CA SER A 286 4.63 16.84 -6.95
C SER A 286 5.67 16.52 -8.03
N ASP A 287 6.36 17.55 -8.50
CA ASP A 287 7.55 17.41 -9.32
C ASP A 287 8.78 17.21 -8.44
N TYR A 288 9.39 16.04 -8.56
CA TYR A 288 10.55 15.61 -7.75
C TYR A 288 11.85 15.57 -8.58
N ARG A 289 11.92 16.25 -9.72
CA ARG A 289 13.09 16.29 -10.60
C ARG A 289 14.01 17.48 -10.30
N GLY A 290 15.23 17.40 -10.81
CA GLY A 290 16.24 18.47 -10.68
C GLY A 290 16.59 18.77 -9.22
N GLU A 291 16.66 20.03 -8.84
CA GLU A 291 17.04 20.46 -7.48
C GLU A 291 16.12 19.90 -6.40
N ARG A 292 14.83 19.70 -6.71
CA ARG A 292 13.88 19.10 -5.75
C ARG A 292 14.20 17.65 -5.45
N ALA A 293 14.82 16.92 -6.36
CA ALA A 293 15.21 15.53 -6.12
C ALA A 293 16.16 15.42 -4.92
N GLU A 294 17.17 16.27 -4.80
CA GLU A 294 18.15 16.20 -3.70
C GLU A 294 17.51 16.42 -2.33
N ARG A 295 16.59 17.36 -2.23
CA ARG A 295 15.78 17.56 -1.01
C ARG A 295 15.09 16.27 -0.58
N TRP A 296 14.36 15.61 -1.48
CA TRP A 296 13.58 14.41 -1.18
C TRP A 296 14.44 13.16 -0.99
N LYS A 297 15.61 13.08 -1.62
CA LYS A 297 16.61 12.04 -1.32
C LYS A 297 17.09 12.13 0.12
N GLN A 298 17.42 13.34 0.60
CA GLN A 298 17.86 13.59 1.97
C GLN A 298 16.76 13.24 2.98
N ILE A 299 15.52 13.68 2.74
CA ILE A 299 14.36 13.34 3.58
C ILE A 299 14.16 11.81 3.60
N GLY A 300 14.20 11.14 2.44
CA GLY A 300 14.03 9.69 2.34
C GLY A 300 15.09 8.90 3.11
N ARG A 301 16.37 9.30 3.00
CA ARG A 301 17.47 8.72 3.78
C ARG A 301 17.27 8.94 5.28
N ALA A 302 16.81 10.13 5.68
CA ALA A 302 16.55 10.44 7.07
C ALA A 302 15.38 9.62 7.65
N VAL A 303 14.34 9.36 6.87
CA VAL A 303 13.14 8.63 7.32
C VAL A 303 13.37 7.11 7.34
N PHE A 304 13.92 6.54 6.25
CA PHE A 304 13.98 5.10 6.04
C PHE A 304 15.36 4.49 6.26
N GLY A 305 16.43 5.30 6.28
CA GLY A 305 17.81 4.82 6.35
C GLY A 305 18.26 4.11 5.06
N GLU A 306 19.35 3.37 5.15
CA GLU A 306 19.93 2.64 4.00
C GLU A 306 19.29 1.26 3.76
N ASN A 307 18.70 0.66 4.80
CA ASN A 307 18.09 -0.66 4.76
C ASN A 307 16.65 -0.60 5.31
N PRO A 308 15.68 -0.10 4.55
CA PRO A 308 14.32 0.04 5.03
C PRO A 308 13.68 -1.34 5.30
N ALA A 309 13.03 -1.48 6.44
CA ALA A 309 12.30 -2.70 6.80
C ALA A 309 11.06 -2.96 5.94
N ARG A 310 10.60 -1.97 5.18
CA ARG A 310 9.45 -2.03 4.28
C ARG A 310 9.79 -1.34 2.97
N LEU A 311 9.12 -1.76 1.89
CA LEU A 311 9.28 -1.13 0.58
C LEU A 311 8.79 0.31 0.61
N SER A 312 9.48 1.18 -0.12
CA SER A 312 9.14 2.59 -0.24
C SER A 312 9.36 3.13 -1.65
N THR A 313 8.61 4.16 -2.00
CA THR A 313 8.67 4.86 -3.27
C THR A 313 8.21 6.31 -3.14
N MET A 314 8.16 7.02 -4.26
CA MET A 314 7.52 8.32 -4.44
C MET A 314 6.25 8.16 -5.28
N HIS A 315 5.30 9.09 -5.10
CA HIS A 315 4.14 9.24 -5.98
C HIS A 315 4.24 10.61 -6.70
N PRO A 316 4.95 10.70 -7.83
CA PRO A 316 5.14 11.96 -8.56
C PRO A 316 3.84 12.42 -9.21
N ALA A 317 3.77 13.69 -9.61
CA ALA A 317 2.67 14.22 -10.39
C ALA A 317 2.59 13.59 -11.80
N GLY A 318 1.45 13.77 -12.47
CA GLY A 318 1.17 13.16 -13.77
C GLY A 318 2.28 13.38 -14.78
N GLN A 319 2.75 12.29 -15.41
CA GLN A 319 3.79 12.27 -16.42
C GLN A 319 5.15 12.85 -15.97
N GLN A 320 5.40 12.86 -14.65
CA GLN A 320 6.69 13.23 -14.08
C GLN A 320 7.49 11.97 -13.78
N TRP A 321 8.44 11.64 -14.65
CA TRP A 321 9.29 10.46 -14.45
C TRP A 321 10.42 10.77 -13.47
N VAL A 322 10.58 9.92 -12.48
CA VAL A 322 11.57 10.10 -11.39
C VAL A 322 12.58 8.95 -11.31
N GLY A 323 12.52 8.01 -12.26
CA GLY A 323 13.41 6.86 -12.27
C GLY A 323 14.89 7.25 -12.33
N ALA A 324 15.24 8.25 -13.16
CA ALA A 324 16.62 8.71 -13.30
C ALA A 324 17.17 9.30 -12.01
N GLU A 325 16.37 10.07 -11.27
CA GLU A 325 16.80 10.74 -10.04
C GLU A 325 16.93 9.78 -8.85
N PHE A 326 15.95 8.88 -8.66
CA PHE A 326 15.83 8.11 -7.40
C PHE A 326 16.29 6.66 -7.50
N ARG A 327 16.47 6.10 -8.69
CA ARG A 327 16.81 4.68 -8.89
C ARG A 327 18.01 4.21 -8.06
N GLY A 328 19.00 5.08 -7.83
CA GLY A 328 20.20 4.80 -7.04
C GLY A 328 20.00 4.88 -5.52
N GLU A 329 18.87 5.42 -5.03
CA GLU A 329 18.65 5.57 -3.60
C GLU A 329 18.37 4.23 -2.92
N PRO A 330 19.04 3.90 -1.79
CA PRO A 330 18.85 2.63 -1.11
C PRO A 330 17.40 2.42 -0.65
N TRP A 331 16.75 3.48 -0.19
CA TRP A 331 15.38 3.45 0.29
C TRP A 331 14.34 3.36 -0.84
N PHE A 332 14.67 3.74 -2.08
CA PHE A 332 13.75 3.75 -3.22
C PHE A 332 13.62 2.35 -3.82
N SER A 333 12.63 1.60 -3.37
CA SER A 333 12.49 0.16 -3.68
C SER A 333 11.91 -0.11 -5.06
N LEU A 334 10.98 0.73 -5.52
CA LEU A 334 10.27 0.58 -6.79
C LEU A 334 10.02 1.95 -7.44
N ILE A 335 9.87 1.99 -8.76
CA ILE A 335 9.52 3.20 -9.49
C ILE A 335 8.01 3.29 -9.57
N GLY A 336 7.42 4.12 -8.68
CA GLY A 336 6.05 4.56 -8.80
C GLY A 336 5.95 5.70 -9.80
N TYR A 337 4.97 5.65 -10.69
CA TYR A 337 4.69 6.74 -11.63
C TYR A 337 3.19 6.98 -11.77
N GLN A 338 2.84 8.13 -12.30
CA GLN A 338 1.48 8.52 -12.61
C GLN A 338 1.37 8.81 -14.11
N SER A 339 0.62 8.00 -14.88
CA SER A 339 0.30 8.35 -16.25
C SER A 339 -0.76 9.46 -16.32
N GLY A 340 -1.51 9.63 -15.25
CA GLY A 340 -2.43 10.73 -15.02
C GLY A 340 -3.70 10.68 -15.87
N HIS A 341 -4.39 11.83 -15.93
CA HIS A 341 -5.73 11.95 -16.52
C HIS A 341 -5.73 12.70 -17.86
N GLY A 342 -4.63 12.61 -18.59
CA GLY A 342 -4.54 13.09 -19.97
C GLY A 342 -5.33 12.16 -20.91
N ASP A 343 -6.07 12.76 -21.88
CA ASP A 343 -6.86 12.05 -22.90
C ASP A 343 -6.43 12.43 -24.31
N SER A 344 -5.25 13.03 -24.46
CA SER A 344 -4.61 13.34 -25.74
C SER A 344 -3.78 12.19 -26.27
N GLU A 345 -3.42 12.27 -27.55
CA GLU A 345 -2.50 11.35 -28.22
C GLU A 345 -1.16 11.28 -27.49
N GLU A 346 -0.58 12.43 -27.12
CA GLU A 346 0.70 12.52 -26.42
C GLU A 346 0.64 11.84 -25.04
N ALA A 347 -0.47 11.99 -24.32
CA ALA A 347 -0.63 11.35 -23.00
C ALA A 347 -0.68 9.82 -23.13
N MET A 348 -1.31 9.29 -24.18
CA MET A 348 -1.35 7.85 -24.45
C MET A 348 0.04 7.34 -24.89
N ARG A 349 0.74 8.06 -25.79
CA ARG A 349 2.11 7.69 -26.21
C ARG A 349 3.09 7.72 -25.06
N TRP A 350 2.97 8.70 -24.15
CA TRP A 350 3.82 8.76 -22.97
C TRP A 350 3.74 7.46 -22.14
N LEU A 351 2.54 6.86 -22.01
CA LEU A 351 2.36 5.61 -21.30
C LEU A 351 2.95 4.41 -22.04
N VAL A 352 2.77 4.31 -23.37
CA VAL A 352 3.08 3.09 -24.13
C VAL A 352 4.45 3.10 -24.80
N GLU A 353 5.02 4.25 -25.07
CA GLU A 353 6.30 4.42 -25.78
C GLU A 353 7.31 5.27 -24.98
N GLY A 354 6.85 6.03 -23.98
CA GLY A 354 7.69 6.92 -23.19
C GLY A 354 8.44 6.25 -22.03
N PRO A 355 8.80 7.03 -21.00
CA PRO A 355 9.73 6.61 -19.96
C PRO A 355 9.40 5.26 -19.27
N PRO A 356 8.13 4.85 -19.03
CA PRO A 356 7.88 3.54 -18.46
C PRO A 356 8.39 2.38 -19.33
N ALA A 357 8.28 2.49 -20.65
CA ALA A 357 8.77 1.51 -21.61
C ALA A 357 10.29 1.59 -21.80
N GLU A 358 10.80 2.81 -22.01
CA GLU A 358 12.22 3.08 -22.31
C GLU A 358 13.12 2.68 -21.15
N ASP A 359 12.73 3.02 -19.92
CA ASP A 359 13.53 2.88 -18.70
C ASP A 359 13.41 1.49 -18.05
N TRP A 360 12.62 0.60 -18.64
CA TRP A 360 12.41 -0.75 -18.11
C TRP A 360 13.72 -1.57 -18.01
N ARG A 361 14.69 -1.33 -18.91
CA ARG A 361 15.99 -2.02 -18.92
C ARG A 361 17.08 -1.31 -18.11
N ALA A 362 16.79 -0.13 -17.56
CA ALA A 362 17.79 0.66 -16.84
C ALA A 362 18.18 0.02 -15.49
N GLU A 363 19.45 0.23 -15.12
CA GLU A 363 20.05 -0.30 -13.89
C GLU A 363 20.27 0.83 -12.85
N PRO A 364 20.24 0.49 -11.56
CA PRO A 364 19.84 -0.78 -10.97
C PRO A 364 18.35 -1.08 -11.20
N VAL A 365 18.03 -2.35 -11.48
CA VAL A 365 16.66 -2.80 -11.75
C VAL A 365 15.71 -2.43 -10.60
N ARG A 366 14.55 -1.91 -10.96
CA ARG A 366 13.44 -1.63 -10.05
C ARG A 366 12.12 -2.07 -10.68
N PRO A 367 11.17 -2.61 -9.91
CA PRO A 367 9.79 -2.78 -10.39
C PRO A 367 9.21 -1.43 -10.80
N ILE A 368 8.46 -1.39 -11.90
CA ILE A 368 7.80 -0.18 -12.41
C ILE A 368 6.29 -0.36 -12.25
N ILE A 369 5.63 0.56 -11.54
CA ILE A 369 4.20 0.45 -11.22
C ILE A 369 3.49 1.76 -11.52
N ASN A 370 2.43 1.71 -12.35
CA ASN A 370 1.54 2.84 -12.55
C ASN A 370 0.62 2.98 -11.32
N LEU A 371 0.93 3.96 -10.49
CA LEU A 371 0.22 4.22 -9.24
C LEU A 371 -1.05 5.07 -9.45
N GLU A 372 -1.13 5.78 -10.56
CA GLU A 372 -2.29 6.61 -10.90
C GLU A 372 -2.48 6.69 -12.42
N PRO A 373 -3.13 5.68 -13.04
CA PRO A 373 -3.65 5.79 -14.40
C PRO A 373 -4.94 6.62 -14.43
N ASN A 374 -5.61 6.65 -15.58
CA ASN A 374 -6.92 7.27 -15.72
C ASN A 374 -7.89 6.76 -14.65
N TYR A 375 -8.60 7.66 -13.93
CA TYR A 375 -9.67 7.27 -13.01
C TYR A 375 -11.01 7.15 -13.73
N GLU A 376 -11.73 6.07 -13.46
CA GLU A 376 -13.08 5.89 -14.00
C GLU A 376 -14.03 6.96 -13.49
N GLY A 377 -14.78 7.60 -14.39
CA GLY A 377 -15.68 8.72 -14.10
C GLY A 377 -15.00 10.09 -14.02
N HIS A 378 -13.66 10.16 -14.06
CA HIS A 378 -12.92 11.43 -14.10
C HIS A 378 -12.95 12.03 -15.51
N VAL A 379 -12.99 13.36 -15.61
CA VAL A 379 -12.94 14.10 -16.87
C VAL A 379 -11.50 14.27 -17.33
N GLY A 380 -11.18 13.83 -18.53
CA GLY A 380 -9.86 14.03 -19.13
C GLY A 380 -9.48 15.51 -19.26
N TYR A 381 -8.19 15.80 -19.14
CA TYR A 381 -7.76 17.22 -19.06
C TYR A 381 -7.70 17.93 -20.41
N THR A 382 -7.55 17.21 -21.53
CA THR A 382 -7.38 17.80 -22.87
C THR A 382 -8.70 17.85 -23.65
N HIS A 383 -9.28 16.69 -23.94
CA HIS A 383 -10.52 16.60 -24.74
C HIS A 383 -11.80 16.58 -23.92
N ARG A 384 -11.66 16.64 -22.60
CA ARG A 384 -12.77 16.69 -21.63
C ARG A 384 -13.71 15.48 -21.71
N LYS A 385 -13.23 14.35 -22.20
CA LYS A 385 -13.98 13.08 -22.18
C LYS A 385 -13.98 12.49 -20.78
N VAL A 386 -15.10 11.90 -20.38
CA VAL A 386 -15.19 11.13 -19.14
C VAL A 386 -14.56 9.76 -19.41
N PHE A 387 -13.62 9.34 -18.56
CA PHE A 387 -13.04 8.02 -18.67
C PHE A 387 -14.04 6.94 -18.24
N ASP A 388 -14.30 6.02 -19.13
CA ASP A 388 -15.17 4.87 -18.92
C ASP A 388 -14.36 3.61 -18.54
N ALA A 389 -15.06 2.49 -18.36
CA ALA A 389 -14.44 1.21 -18.04
C ALA A 389 -13.44 0.73 -19.10
N HIS A 390 -13.64 1.07 -20.38
CA HIS A 390 -12.68 0.73 -21.44
C HIS A 390 -11.39 1.52 -21.29
N ALA A 391 -11.46 2.82 -21.05
CA ALA A 391 -10.30 3.68 -20.88
C ALA A 391 -9.40 3.21 -19.71
N VAL A 392 -10.00 2.86 -18.56
CA VAL A 392 -9.23 2.40 -17.40
C VAL A 392 -8.67 0.99 -17.59
N ARG A 393 -9.39 0.07 -18.26
CA ARG A 393 -8.85 -1.24 -18.63
C ARG A 393 -7.66 -1.10 -19.58
N ARG A 394 -7.79 -0.28 -20.62
CA ARG A 394 -6.73 -0.01 -21.58
C ARG A 394 -5.47 0.46 -20.90
N ALA A 395 -5.55 1.48 -20.06
CA ALA A 395 -4.41 2.01 -19.31
C ALA A 395 -3.78 0.93 -18.40
N ALA A 396 -4.58 0.10 -17.76
CA ALA A 396 -4.11 -0.96 -16.87
C ALA A 396 -3.36 -2.09 -17.62
N TYR A 397 -3.93 -2.60 -18.72
CA TYR A 397 -3.27 -3.62 -19.54
C TYR A 397 -1.99 -3.08 -20.19
N TRP A 398 -2.01 -1.85 -20.69
CA TRP A 398 -0.80 -1.20 -21.22
C TRP A 398 0.29 -1.12 -20.17
N SER A 399 0.00 -0.63 -18.97
CA SER A 399 0.97 -0.54 -17.88
C SER A 399 1.64 -1.88 -17.57
N LEU A 400 0.84 -2.97 -17.56
CA LEU A 400 1.33 -4.33 -17.24
C LEU A 400 2.09 -5.03 -18.37
N LEU A 401 1.91 -4.61 -19.63
CA LEU A 401 2.52 -5.27 -20.79
C LEU A 401 3.64 -4.46 -21.42
N VAL A 402 3.66 -3.13 -21.23
CA VAL A 402 4.73 -2.25 -21.71
C VAL A 402 5.92 -2.24 -20.75
N SER A 403 5.67 -2.18 -19.45
CA SER A 403 6.69 -2.24 -18.40
C SER A 403 6.41 -3.37 -17.38
N PRO A 404 6.34 -4.63 -17.84
CA PRO A 404 5.96 -5.76 -17.00
C PRO A 404 6.98 -6.08 -15.91
N PRO A 405 6.58 -6.82 -14.88
CA PRO A 405 5.24 -7.34 -14.60
C PRO A 405 4.64 -6.80 -13.28
N ALA A 406 5.19 -5.74 -12.68
CA ALA A 406 5.06 -5.47 -11.25
C ALA A 406 3.62 -5.20 -10.76
N GLY A 407 2.79 -4.50 -11.53
CA GLY A 407 1.42 -4.24 -11.11
C GLY A 407 0.85 -2.92 -11.64
N VAL A 408 -0.38 -2.62 -11.23
CA VAL A 408 -1.11 -1.40 -11.60
C VAL A 408 -2.09 -1.01 -10.50
N THR A 409 -2.42 0.28 -10.40
CA THR A 409 -3.45 0.80 -9.51
C THR A 409 -4.69 1.21 -10.32
N TYR A 410 -5.86 1.06 -9.74
CA TYR A 410 -7.14 1.56 -10.25
C TYR A 410 -7.58 2.77 -9.41
N GLY A 411 -8.42 3.63 -9.99
CA GLY A 411 -9.09 4.68 -9.26
C GLY A 411 -10.47 4.97 -9.84
N ALA A 412 -11.39 5.39 -8.97
CA ALA A 412 -12.73 5.81 -9.33
C ALA A 412 -13.03 7.22 -8.81
N HIS A 413 -13.56 8.08 -9.69
CA HIS A 413 -13.94 9.44 -9.34
C HIS A 413 -15.13 9.44 -8.38
N GLY A 414 -14.91 9.95 -7.17
CA GLY A 414 -15.83 9.81 -6.03
C GLY A 414 -15.29 8.90 -4.92
N VAL A 415 -14.60 7.81 -5.25
CA VAL A 415 -13.91 6.98 -4.26
C VAL A 415 -12.64 7.68 -3.74
N TRP A 416 -11.77 8.16 -4.64
CA TRP A 416 -10.52 8.80 -4.20
C TRP A 416 -10.76 10.04 -3.34
N SER A 417 -11.78 10.84 -3.65
CA SER A 417 -12.15 12.05 -2.91
C SER A 417 -13.10 11.78 -1.73
N TRP A 418 -13.68 10.58 -1.68
CA TRP A 418 -14.63 10.11 -0.67
C TRP A 418 -15.85 11.02 -0.55
N GLU A 419 -16.54 11.25 -1.69
CA GLU A 419 -17.69 12.14 -1.71
C GLU A 419 -18.95 11.46 -1.16
N LEU A 420 -19.72 12.15 -0.34
CA LEU A 420 -20.99 11.66 0.22
C LEU A 420 -22.20 11.97 -0.66
N LYS A 421 -22.08 12.96 -1.54
CA LYS A 421 -23.07 13.41 -2.52
C LYS A 421 -22.36 13.84 -3.80
N PRO A 422 -23.05 13.96 -4.94
CA PRO A 422 -22.42 14.46 -6.16
C PRO A 422 -21.87 15.88 -5.95
N GLN A 423 -20.57 16.05 -6.16
CA GLN A 423 -19.89 17.35 -6.08
C GLN A 423 -18.54 17.34 -6.80
N ILE A 424 -18.01 18.52 -7.09
CA ILE A 424 -16.64 18.66 -7.57
C ILE A 424 -15.72 18.54 -6.33
N PRO A 425 -14.73 17.63 -6.35
CA PRO A 425 -13.81 17.47 -5.23
C PRO A 425 -13.04 18.75 -4.91
N MET A 426 -12.80 18.98 -3.63
CA MET A 426 -12.05 20.14 -3.13
C MET A 426 -10.71 20.26 -3.87
N SER A 427 -10.39 21.46 -4.34
CA SER A 427 -9.16 21.80 -5.07
C SER A 427 -8.93 21.09 -6.42
N HIS A 428 -9.91 20.35 -6.94
CA HIS A 428 -9.82 19.59 -8.21
C HIS A 428 -10.91 19.99 -9.21
N PHE A 429 -11.06 21.29 -9.44
CA PHE A 429 -12.13 21.84 -10.31
C PHE A 429 -12.13 21.29 -11.74
N GLY A 430 -10.98 20.81 -12.23
CA GLY A 430 -10.84 20.21 -13.56
C GLY A 430 -11.33 18.76 -13.68
N SER A 431 -11.55 18.06 -12.57
CA SER A 431 -11.83 16.61 -12.54
C SER A 431 -13.27 16.23 -12.92
N GLY A 432 -14.20 17.22 -12.94
CA GLY A 432 -15.63 16.98 -13.17
C GLY A 432 -16.42 16.68 -11.89
N LEU A 433 -17.70 16.39 -12.07
CA LEU A 433 -18.61 16.05 -10.97
C LEU A 433 -18.35 14.60 -10.52
N ALA A 434 -17.93 14.42 -9.28
CA ALA A 434 -17.74 13.10 -8.69
C ALA A 434 -19.05 12.52 -8.18
N ALA A 435 -19.28 11.23 -8.38
CA ALA A 435 -20.38 10.50 -7.76
C ALA A 435 -20.12 10.24 -6.27
N PRO A 436 -21.14 9.95 -5.45
CA PRO A 436 -20.92 9.46 -4.09
C PRO A 436 -20.04 8.22 -4.08
N TRP A 437 -19.15 8.11 -3.06
CA TRP A 437 -18.18 6.99 -3.00
C TRP A 437 -18.83 5.61 -3.10
N HIS A 438 -20.01 5.43 -2.49
CA HIS A 438 -20.74 4.15 -2.46
C HIS A 438 -21.40 3.79 -3.80
N GLU A 439 -21.57 4.75 -4.69
CA GLU A 439 -21.96 4.54 -6.09
C GLU A 439 -20.70 4.34 -6.95
N ALA A 440 -19.72 5.23 -6.82
CA ALA A 440 -18.48 5.20 -7.58
C ALA A 440 -17.69 3.90 -7.37
N MET A 441 -17.71 3.30 -6.18
CA MET A 441 -17.04 2.01 -5.95
C MET A 441 -17.62 0.85 -6.78
N ARG A 442 -18.83 1.02 -7.36
CA ARG A 442 -19.54 0.02 -8.19
C ARG A 442 -19.34 0.22 -9.68
N LEU A 443 -18.59 1.22 -10.09
CA LEU A 443 -18.28 1.47 -11.50
C LEU A 443 -17.69 0.20 -12.14
N PRO A 444 -18.05 -0.10 -13.40
CA PRO A 444 -17.75 -1.38 -14.04
C PRO A 444 -16.26 -1.65 -14.25
N GLY A 445 -15.42 -0.62 -14.35
CA GLY A 445 -13.97 -0.78 -14.44
C GLY A 445 -13.38 -1.49 -13.23
N SER A 446 -13.94 -1.30 -12.03
CA SER A 446 -13.49 -2.03 -10.84
C SER A 446 -13.69 -3.55 -10.94
N VAL A 447 -14.73 -4.00 -11.63
CA VAL A 447 -14.94 -5.43 -11.97
C VAL A 447 -13.97 -5.86 -13.08
N GLY A 448 -13.72 -4.97 -14.06
CA GLY A 448 -12.71 -5.19 -15.09
C GLY A 448 -11.31 -5.45 -14.50
N MET A 449 -10.96 -4.82 -13.38
CA MET A 449 -9.70 -5.09 -12.67
C MET A 449 -9.65 -6.51 -12.08
N LYS A 450 -10.76 -7.03 -11.57
CA LYS A 450 -10.84 -8.45 -11.17
C LYS A 450 -10.56 -9.38 -12.36
N HIS A 451 -11.13 -9.09 -13.53
CA HIS A 451 -10.89 -9.87 -14.73
C HIS A 451 -9.45 -9.75 -15.21
N LEU A 452 -8.86 -8.56 -15.15
CA LEU A 452 -7.44 -8.34 -15.44
C LEU A 452 -6.57 -9.24 -14.55
N ARG A 453 -6.78 -9.24 -13.25
CA ARG A 453 -6.05 -10.11 -12.33
C ARG A 453 -6.27 -11.60 -12.66
N THR A 454 -7.50 -12.00 -12.96
CA THR A 454 -7.80 -13.38 -13.41
C THR A 454 -7.00 -13.78 -14.65
N PHE A 455 -6.85 -12.86 -15.61
CA PHE A 455 -6.03 -13.10 -16.80
C PHE A 455 -4.56 -13.33 -16.44
N PHE A 456 -3.95 -12.38 -15.72
CA PHE A 456 -2.53 -12.46 -15.39
C PHE A 456 -2.20 -13.61 -14.44
N GLU A 457 -3.01 -13.89 -13.42
CA GLU A 457 -2.78 -14.99 -12.48
C GLU A 457 -3.08 -16.40 -13.09
N SER A 458 -3.59 -16.49 -14.31
CA SER A 458 -3.78 -17.78 -15.00
C SER A 458 -2.47 -18.36 -15.57
N PHE A 459 -1.38 -17.60 -15.53
CA PHE A 459 -0.06 -18.02 -15.96
C PHE A 459 1.04 -17.38 -15.08
N GLU A 460 2.30 -17.76 -15.25
CA GLU A 460 3.45 -17.21 -14.52
C GLU A 460 3.76 -15.78 -14.97
N TRP A 461 2.85 -14.83 -14.71
CA TRP A 461 2.88 -13.42 -15.13
C TRP A 461 4.16 -12.70 -14.74
N TRP A 462 4.79 -13.06 -13.63
CA TRP A 462 6.03 -12.47 -13.14
C TRP A 462 7.23 -12.71 -14.04
N ARG A 463 7.13 -13.63 -14.99
CA ARG A 463 8.17 -13.95 -15.98
C ARG A 463 8.09 -13.11 -17.25
N LEU A 464 7.06 -12.29 -17.39
CA LEU A 464 6.87 -11.44 -18.57
C LEU A 464 7.98 -10.38 -18.70
N ARG A 465 8.37 -10.10 -19.93
CA ARG A 465 9.31 -9.07 -20.37
C ARG A 465 8.73 -8.39 -21.61
N PRO A 466 9.01 -7.08 -21.86
CA PRO A 466 8.52 -6.41 -23.06
C PRO A 466 8.93 -7.15 -24.34
N ALA A 467 8.01 -7.25 -25.29
CA ALA A 467 8.19 -8.07 -26.50
C ALA A 467 7.44 -7.51 -27.73
N GLN A 468 7.52 -6.21 -27.97
CA GLN A 468 6.84 -5.57 -29.11
C GLN A 468 7.29 -6.12 -30.46
N GLU A 469 8.47 -6.71 -30.53
CA GLU A 469 9.02 -7.39 -31.72
C GLU A 469 8.21 -8.60 -32.17
N LEU A 470 7.30 -9.12 -31.37
CA LEU A 470 6.35 -10.18 -31.78
C LEU A 470 5.26 -9.65 -32.72
N LEU A 471 4.99 -8.34 -32.75
CA LEU A 471 4.11 -7.73 -33.75
C LEU A 471 4.87 -7.46 -35.04
N ALA A 472 4.37 -7.98 -36.16
CA ALA A 472 4.89 -7.63 -37.47
C ALA A 472 4.53 -6.19 -37.88
N GLU A 473 3.42 -5.68 -37.35
CA GLU A 473 2.91 -4.33 -37.60
C GLU A 473 2.19 -3.83 -36.36
N GLN A 474 2.52 -2.62 -35.88
CA GLN A 474 1.86 -2.00 -34.72
C GLN A 474 0.64 -1.18 -35.16
N PRO A 475 -0.60 -1.60 -34.78
CA PRO A 475 -1.81 -0.84 -35.15
C PRO A 475 -1.89 0.57 -34.55
N GLY A 476 -1.08 0.84 -33.54
CA GLY A 476 -1.03 2.12 -32.84
C GLY A 476 -0.09 3.17 -33.43
N VAL A 477 0.49 2.97 -34.63
CA VAL A 477 1.44 3.92 -35.25
C VAL A 477 0.81 5.29 -35.47
N ASP A 478 -0.38 5.32 -36.06
CA ASP A 478 -1.09 6.57 -36.41
C ASP A 478 -2.13 6.99 -35.35
N ASP A 479 -2.48 6.10 -34.42
CA ASP A 479 -3.47 6.31 -33.36
C ASP A 479 -3.06 5.51 -32.11
N ALA A 480 -2.47 6.18 -31.14
CA ALA A 480 -2.02 5.57 -29.90
C ALA A 480 -3.16 4.84 -29.16
N GLY A 481 -4.42 5.27 -29.35
CA GLY A 481 -5.60 4.60 -28.79
C GLY A 481 -5.76 3.14 -29.24
N ARG A 482 -5.09 2.74 -30.33
CA ARG A 482 -5.08 1.39 -30.92
C ARG A 482 -3.79 0.62 -30.63
N PHE A 483 -2.86 1.16 -29.83
CA PHE A 483 -1.59 0.52 -29.52
C PHE A 483 -1.79 -0.88 -28.91
N VAL A 484 -1.15 -1.87 -29.53
CA VAL A 484 -1.17 -3.26 -29.05
C VAL A 484 0.05 -3.50 -28.18
N ALA A 485 -0.16 -3.74 -26.90
CA ALA A 485 0.92 -4.02 -25.95
C ALA A 485 1.23 -5.51 -25.90
N VAL A 486 2.52 -5.86 -25.94
CA VAL A 486 2.99 -7.24 -26.01
C VAL A 486 4.11 -7.50 -25.03
N ALA A 487 3.99 -8.60 -24.27
CA ALA A 487 5.04 -9.13 -23.43
C ALA A 487 5.20 -10.65 -23.63
N LYS A 488 6.41 -11.18 -23.43
CA LYS A 488 6.69 -12.62 -23.48
C LYS A 488 7.59 -13.04 -22.32
N THR A 489 7.67 -14.33 -22.05
CA THR A 489 8.63 -14.86 -21.09
C THR A 489 10.04 -14.92 -21.66
N GLY A 490 11.05 -14.69 -20.81
CA GLY A 490 12.45 -14.77 -21.22
C GLY A 490 12.89 -16.16 -21.72
N ASP A 491 12.25 -17.22 -21.22
CA ASP A 491 12.44 -18.61 -21.67
C ASP A 491 11.60 -18.98 -22.90
N ARG A 492 10.92 -18.03 -23.51
CA ARG A 492 10.18 -18.18 -24.76
C ARG A 492 8.96 -19.12 -24.68
N ARG A 493 8.42 -19.40 -23.48
CA ARG A 493 7.31 -20.34 -23.28
C ARG A 493 5.96 -19.78 -23.69
N PHE A 494 5.70 -18.51 -23.38
CA PHE A 494 4.41 -17.88 -23.70
C PHE A 494 4.54 -16.37 -23.88
N ALA A 495 3.53 -15.78 -24.50
CA ALA A 495 3.33 -14.34 -24.63
C ALA A 495 1.92 -13.95 -24.18
N ALA A 496 1.78 -12.72 -23.73
CA ALA A 496 0.52 -12.05 -23.41
C ALA A 496 0.44 -10.73 -24.18
N LEU A 497 -0.73 -10.46 -24.77
CA LEU A 497 -0.98 -9.29 -25.59
C LEU A 497 -2.31 -8.65 -25.15
N TYR A 498 -2.46 -7.36 -25.45
CA TYR A 498 -3.72 -6.66 -25.32
C TYR A 498 -3.94 -5.73 -26.52
N THR A 499 -5.10 -5.88 -27.18
CA THR A 499 -5.58 -4.99 -28.23
C THR A 499 -6.79 -4.20 -27.73
N PRO A 500 -6.73 -2.85 -27.72
CA PRO A 500 -7.82 -2.01 -27.19
C PRO A 500 -9.00 -1.86 -28.15
N ALA A 501 -8.84 -2.22 -29.43
CA ALA A 501 -9.83 -1.97 -30.47
C ALA A 501 -10.04 -3.17 -31.41
N GLY A 502 -9.79 -4.39 -30.90
CA GLY A 502 -9.90 -5.61 -31.70
C GLY A 502 -8.99 -5.61 -32.92
N GLY A 503 -9.54 -6.00 -34.07
CA GLY A 503 -8.82 -6.04 -35.33
C GLY A 503 -8.03 -7.32 -35.58
N THR A 504 -7.18 -7.31 -36.59
CA THR A 504 -6.34 -8.44 -36.99
C THR A 504 -4.88 -8.17 -36.59
N LEU A 505 -4.30 -9.11 -35.84
CA LEU A 505 -2.92 -9.05 -35.39
C LEU A 505 -2.06 -9.95 -36.29
N ARG A 506 -0.99 -9.41 -36.85
CA ARG A 506 0.05 -10.15 -37.56
C ARG A 506 1.24 -10.34 -36.62
N LEU A 507 1.58 -11.59 -36.35
CA LEU A 507 2.56 -11.96 -35.34
C LEU A 507 3.74 -12.70 -35.94
N ASN A 508 4.96 -12.35 -35.53
CA ASN A 508 6.15 -13.15 -35.70
C ASN A 508 6.40 -13.92 -34.40
N LEU A 509 6.26 -15.23 -34.44
CA LEU A 509 6.35 -16.12 -33.27
C LEU A 509 7.68 -16.89 -33.18
N GLU A 510 8.69 -16.57 -34.02
CA GLU A 510 10.03 -17.17 -33.92
C GLU A 510 10.65 -16.99 -32.53
N GLY A 511 10.22 -15.97 -31.78
CA GLY A 511 10.59 -15.71 -30.40
C GLY A 511 9.90 -16.61 -29.36
N LEU A 512 9.03 -17.59 -29.76
CA LEU A 512 8.35 -18.53 -28.86
C LEU A 512 8.67 -19.99 -29.22
N ALA A 513 8.62 -20.86 -28.22
CA ALA A 513 8.87 -22.31 -28.40
C ALA A 513 7.58 -23.04 -28.79
N ALA A 514 7.59 -23.75 -29.93
CA ALA A 514 6.47 -24.57 -30.37
C ALA A 514 6.36 -25.87 -29.54
N PRO A 515 5.17 -26.54 -29.48
CA PRO A 515 3.92 -26.20 -30.15
C PRO A 515 3.16 -25.07 -29.43
N LEU A 516 2.37 -24.26 -30.16
CA LEU A 516 1.67 -23.10 -29.64
C LEU A 516 0.16 -23.19 -29.90
N VAL A 517 -0.61 -22.63 -28.98
CA VAL A 517 -2.01 -22.27 -29.14
C VAL A 517 -2.23 -20.80 -28.81
N ALA A 518 -3.18 -20.17 -29.48
CA ALA A 518 -3.69 -18.84 -29.13
C ALA A 518 -5.00 -18.96 -28.37
N ARG A 519 -5.17 -18.17 -27.33
CA ARG A 519 -6.39 -18.16 -26.54
C ARG A 519 -6.81 -16.74 -26.21
N TRP A 520 -7.96 -16.34 -26.72
CA TRP A 520 -8.54 -15.03 -26.44
C TRP A 520 -9.21 -15.01 -25.06
N PHE A 521 -9.07 -13.89 -24.38
CA PHE A 521 -9.73 -13.58 -23.11
C PHE A 521 -10.53 -12.28 -23.25
N ASP A 522 -11.79 -12.31 -22.88
CA ASP A 522 -12.63 -11.13 -22.83
C ASP A 522 -12.44 -10.39 -21.50
N PRO A 523 -11.77 -9.23 -21.49
CA PRO A 523 -11.46 -8.50 -20.27
C PRO A 523 -12.68 -7.81 -19.63
N ARG A 524 -13.80 -7.75 -20.36
CA ARG A 524 -15.09 -7.17 -19.90
C ARG A 524 -15.88 -8.18 -19.08
N THR A 525 -15.75 -9.47 -19.40
CA THR A 525 -16.55 -10.55 -18.81
C THR A 525 -15.73 -11.58 -18.03
N GLY A 526 -14.40 -11.55 -18.16
CA GLY A 526 -13.50 -12.53 -17.54
C GLY A 526 -13.55 -13.92 -18.18
N ARG A 527 -14.02 -14.05 -19.42
CA ARG A 527 -14.22 -15.33 -20.11
C ARG A 527 -13.09 -15.64 -21.08
N TRP A 528 -12.57 -16.85 -20.97
CA TRP A 528 -11.68 -17.43 -21.95
C TRP A 528 -12.46 -18.06 -23.12
N LEU A 529 -12.00 -17.82 -24.35
CA LEU A 529 -12.49 -18.55 -25.52
C LEU A 529 -11.73 -19.86 -25.70
N LYS A 530 -12.19 -20.69 -26.63
CA LYS A 530 -11.53 -21.94 -26.99
C LYS A 530 -10.14 -21.66 -27.58
N PRO A 531 -9.11 -22.46 -27.24
CA PRO A 531 -7.80 -22.32 -27.85
C PRO A 531 -7.83 -22.65 -29.34
N VAL A 532 -7.01 -21.93 -30.12
CA VAL A 532 -6.80 -22.15 -31.56
C VAL A 532 -5.35 -22.59 -31.76
N PRO A 533 -5.09 -23.76 -32.36
CA PRO A 533 -3.73 -24.17 -32.68
C PRO A 533 -3.03 -23.18 -33.63
N ILE A 534 -1.75 -22.96 -33.39
CA ILE A 534 -0.89 -22.16 -34.27
C ILE A 534 0.11 -23.09 -34.96
N THR A 535 0.16 -23.01 -36.29
CA THR A 535 1.13 -23.74 -37.10
C THR A 535 2.13 -22.77 -37.71
N GLY A 536 3.43 -23.06 -37.57
CA GLY A 536 4.51 -22.24 -38.10
C GLY A 536 4.98 -21.14 -37.16
N THR A 537 5.85 -20.29 -37.68
CA THR A 537 6.52 -19.18 -36.93
C THR A 537 5.84 -17.84 -37.13
N THR A 538 4.78 -17.76 -37.92
CA THR A 538 3.96 -16.57 -38.12
C THR A 538 2.49 -16.92 -37.90
N ALA A 539 1.71 -15.93 -37.42
CA ALA A 539 0.27 -16.11 -37.28
C ALA A 539 -0.49 -14.82 -37.61
N THR A 540 -1.66 -14.97 -38.20
CA THR A 540 -2.63 -13.89 -38.39
C THR A 540 -3.86 -14.24 -37.57
N LEU A 541 -4.12 -13.48 -36.50
CA LEU A 541 -5.18 -13.74 -35.54
C LEU A 541 -6.14 -12.55 -35.50
N SER A 542 -7.43 -12.78 -35.75
CA SER A 542 -8.46 -11.74 -35.66
C SER A 542 -9.13 -11.79 -34.28
N ALA A 543 -9.24 -10.64 -33.64
CA ALA A 543 -10.00 -10.51 -32.40
C ALA A 543 -11.49 -10.84 -32.68
N PRO A 544 -12.21 -11.42 -31.72
CA PRO A 544 -13.59 -11.85 -31.92
C PRO A 544 -14.57 -10.72 -32.25
N THR A 545 -14.28 -9.50 -31.79
CA THR A 545 -15.05 -8.27 -32.07
C THR A 545 -14.12 -7.08 -32.20
N ASN A 546 -14.67 -5.89 -32.55
CA ASN A 546 -13.94 -4.62 -32.60
C ASN A 546 -13.76 -3.95 -31.23
N GLU A 547 -14.06 -4.66 -30.14
CA GLU A 547 -13.82 -4.20 -28.77
C GLU A 547 -12.45 -4.64 -28.25
N ASP A 548 -12.15 -4.32 -27.00
CA ASP A 548 -10.87 -4.70 -26.38
C ASP A 548 -10.80 -6.19 -26.05
N TRP A 549 -9.63 -6.78 -26.29
CA TRP A 549 -9.33 -8.20 -26.05
C TRP A 549 -7.92 -8.41 -25.50
N ALA A 550 -7.77 -9.36 -24.58
CA ALA A 550 -6.47 -9.90 -24.21
C ALA A 550 -6.25 -11.25 -24.93
N LEU A 551 -4.99 -11.53 -25.25
CA LEU A 551 -4.59 -12.74 -25.95
C LEU A 551 -3.41 -13.39 -25.24
N TRP A 552 -3.52 -14.68 -24.96
CA TRP A 552 -2.42 -15.50 -24.49
C TRP A 552 -2.00 -16.47 -25.60
N ILE A 553 -0.68 -16.59 -25.80
CA ILE A 553 -0.08 -17.53 -26.75
C ILE A 553 0.95 -18.35 -26.00
N GLY A 554 0.82 -19.67 -26.02
CA GLY A 554 1.73 -20.55 -25.28
C GLY A 554 1.47 -22.04 -25.59
N PRO A 555 2.03 -22.96 -24.80
CA PRO A 555 1.84 -24.38 -24.99
C PRO A 555 0.36 -24.80 -24.86
N PRO A 556 -0.06 -25.89 -25.56
CA PRO A 556 -1.43 -26.41 -25.51
C PRO A 556 -1.96 -26.69 -24.09
#